data_b27c41d63edd97dab4e47ea564e31a0a
#
_entry.id   b27c41d63edd97dab4e47ea564e31a0a
#
_cell.length_a   1.000
_cell.length_b   1.000
_cell.length_c   1.000
_cell.angle_alpha   90.00
_cell.angle_beta   90.00
_cell.angle_gamma   90.00
#
_symmetry.space_group_name_H-M   'P 1'
#
loop_
_entity.id
_entity.type
_entity.pdbx_description
1 polymer ?
#
loop_
_entity_poly.entity_id
_entity_poly.type
_entity_poly.pdbx_seq_one_letter_code
_entity_poly.pdbx_strand_id
1 'polypeptide(L)'
;MKVDLQHKKNRREALAVLCKGTVLSLFAGAGYVAGKGHADKPKEQAVPALMIVWSEKDKQDSKRNSVRNSSLVQKACHAAGLEFRMYRADANLFQCDQWERDMFNAAVAFGTPSIAVVDHNGVGECYPIPTNVDSLIRVIKGAGK
;
A
#
# COMPACT_ATOMS: atom_id res chain seq x y z
N MET A 1 15.73 29.32 5.28
CA MET A 1 15.23 28.21 4.46
C MET A 1 15.10 26.86 5.20
N LYS A 2 14.80 26.86 6.50
CA LYS A 2 14.64 25.63 7.32
C LYS A 2 13.17 25.24 7.63
N VAL A 3 12.21 26.03 7.15
CA VAL A 3 10.78 25.85 7.53
C VAL A 3 10.06 24.83 6.66
N ASP A 4 10.53 24.56 5.45
CA ASP A 4 9.81 23.74 4.47
C ASP A 4 9.93 22.22 4.68
N LEU A 5 11.01 21.78 5.32
CA LEU A 5 11.26 20.36 5.61
C LEU A 5 10.43 19.84 6.78
N GLN A 6 10.16 20.68 7.77
CA GLN A 6 9.35 20.33 8.94
C GLN A 6 7.88 20.15 8.55
N HIS A 7 7.37 21.01 7.67
CA HIS A 7 5.99 20.90 7.18
C HIS A 7 5.75 19.67 6.30
N LYS A 8 6.73 19.28 5.50
CA LYS A 8 6.68 18.05 4.69
C LYS A 8 6.74 16.79 5.57
N LYS A 9 7.52 16.81 6.64
CA LYS A 9 7.62 15.69 7.58
C LYS A 9 6.29 15.48 8.33
N ASN A 10 5.73 16.56 8.87
CA ASN A 10 4.46 16.50 9.60
C ASN A 10 3.29 16.05 8.69
N ARG A 11 3.30 16.44 7.41
CA ARG A 11 2.27 16.02 6.46
C ARG A 11 2.38 14.54 6.09
N ARG A 12 3.60 14.01 6.01
CA ARG A 12 3.83 12.59 5.75
C ARG A 12 3.46 11.72 6.95
N GLU A 13 3.77 12.17 8.17
CA GLU A 13 3.39 11.50 9.41
C GLU A 13 1.87 11.53 9.62
N ALA A 14 1.20 12.63 9.32
CA ALA A 14 -0.25 12.74 9.38
C ALA A 14 -0.96 11.83 8.37
N LEU A 15 -0.40 11.69 7.15
CA LEU A 15 -0.94 10.78 6.13
C LEU A 15 -0.67 9.30 6.45
N ALA A 16 0.46 8.98 7.05
CA ALA A 16 0.75 7.63 7.53
C ALA A 16 -0.22 7.20 8.66
N VAL A 17 -0.56 8.13 9.56
CA VAL A 17 -1.57 7.93 10.60
C VAL A 17 -2.97 7.77 9.98
N LEU A 18 -3.28 8.52 8.93
CA LEU A 18 -4.54 8.38 8.18
C LEU A 18 -4.63 7.01 7.48
N CYS A 19 -3.54 6.53 6.87
CA CYS A 19 -3.53 5.19 6.29
C CYS A 19 -3.80 4.11 7.35
N LYS A 20 -3.15 4.18 8.51
CA LYS A 20 -3.39 3.26 9.63
C LYS A 20 -4.82 3.37 10.18
N GLY A 21 -5.33 4.58 10.31
CA GLY A 21 -6.68 4.84 10.82
C GLY A 21 -7.78 4.44 9.83
N THR A 22 -7.58 4.70 8.55
CA THR A 22 -8.59 4.41 7.52
C THR A 22 -8.77 2.92 7.30
N VAL A 23 -7.69 2.15 7.28
CA VAL A 23 -7.76 0.68 7.12
C VAL A 23 -8.43 0.04 8.34
N LEU A 24 -8.10 0.47 9.56
CA LEU A 24 -8.74 -0.02 10.79
C LEU A 24 -10.23 0.34 10.87
N SER A 25 -10.63 1.54 10.45
CA SER A 25 -12.04 1.95 10.50
C SER A 25 -12.91 1.26 9.46
N LEU A 26 -12.37 0.93 8.29
CA LEU A 26 -13.10 0.21 7.24
C LEU A 26 -13.36 -1.26 7.63
N PHE A 27 -12.41 -1.92 8.30
CA PHE A 27 -12.62 -3.27 8.83
C PHE A 27 -13.55 -3.29 10.06
N ALA A 28 -13.54 -2.27 10.89
CA ALA A 28 -14.46 -2.14 12.02
C ALA A 28 -15.89 -1.79 11.57
N GLY A 29 -16.04 -1.01 10.48
CA GLY A 29 -17.34 -0.62 9.93
C GLY A 29 -18.10 -1.78 9.26
N ALA A 30 -17.41 -2.78 8.73
CA ALA A 30 -18.04 -3.95 8.12
C ALA A 30 -18.77 -4.86 9.12
N GLY A 31 -18.48 -4.74 10.43
CA GLY A 31 -19.16 -5.47 11.49
C GLY A 31 -20.51 -4.88 11.93
N TYR A 32 -20.84 -3.65 11.55
CA TYR A 32 -22.01 -2.93 12.08
C TYR A 32 -23.26 -2.98 11.17
N VAL A 33 -23.18 -3.49 9.97
CA VAL A 33 -24.32 -3.60 9.03
C VAL A 33 -24.98 -4.99 9.04
N ALA A 34 -24.64 -5.84 9.98
CA ALA A 34 -25.26 -7.14 10.19
C ALA A 34 -26.60 -7.02 10.96
N GLY A 35 -27.47 -6.12 10.52
CA GLY A 35 -28.85 -6.02 10.98
C GLY A 35 -29.79 -6.55 9.92
N LYS A 36 -30.35 -7.76 10.14
CA LYS A 36 -31.46 -8.40 9.43
C LYS A 36 -31.17 -9.01 8.06
N GLY A 37 -30.86 -10.32 8.05
CA GLY A 37 -31.37 -11.23 7.02
C GLY A 37 -30.63 -11.24 5.67
N HIS A 38 -29.41 -10.75 5.59
CA HIS A 38 -28.55 -11.02 4.45
C HIS A 38 -27.57 -12.13 4.84
N ALA A 39 -27.55 -13.22 4.06
CA ALA A 39 -26.51 -14.22 4.15
C ALA A 39 -25.15 -13.53 4.24
N ASP A 40 -24.37 -13.83 5.30
CA ASP A 40 -23.02 -13.32 5.48
C ASP A 40 -22.24 -13.61 4.20
N LYS A 41 -21.99 -12.58 3.39
CA LYS A 41 -20.95 -12.67 2.37
C LYS A 41 -19.68 -13.03 3.12
N PRO A 42 -18.96 -14.08 2.70
CA PRO A 42 -17.72 -14.42 3.34
C PRO A 42 -16.88 -13.13 3.39
N LYS A 43 -16.42 -12.79 4.60
CA LYS A 43 -15.54 -11.63 4.78
C LYS A 43 -14.40 -11.83 3.82
N GLU A 44 -14.30 -10.94 2.84
CA GLU A 44 -13.25 -10.93 1.85
C GLU A 44 -11.91 -10.83 2.61
N GLN A 45 -11.21 -11.97 2.65
CA GLN A 45 -10.00 -12.08 3.44
C GLN A 45 -8.90 -11.33 2.70
N ALA A 46 -8.32 -10.33 3.34
CA ALA A 46 -7.19 -9.62 2.75
C ALA A 46 -6.04 -10.60 2.51
N VAL A 47 -5.44 -10.50 1.34
CA VAL A 47 -4.27 -11.28 0.97
C VAL A 47 -3.04 -10.44 1.30
N PRO A 48 -2.05 -11.02 2.03
CA PRO A 48 -0.79 -10.33 2.25
C PRO A 48 -0.16 -9.91 0.93
N ALA A 49 0.11 -8.62 0.78
CA ALA A 49 0.54 -8.08 -0.51
C ALA A 49 1.50 -6.90 -0.36
N LEU A 50 2.35 -6.73 -1.36
CA LEU A 50 3.08 -5.50 -1.62
C LEU A 50 2.49 -4.86 -2.88
N MET A 51 1.97 -3.65 -2.74
CA MET A 51 1.43 -2.87 -3.83
C MET A 51 2.33 -1.69 -4.13
N ILE A 52 2.75 -1.53 -5.38
CA ILE A 52 3.45 -0.33 -5.86
C ILE A 52 2.47 0.53 -6.63
N VAL A 53 2.35 1.81 -6.25
CA VAL A 53 1.55 2.80 -6.97
C VAL A 53 2.46 3.91 -7.49
N TRP A 54 2.34 4.20 -8.77
CA TRP A 54 3.18 5.16 -9.47
C TRP A 54 2.39 5.99 -10.48
N SER A 55 2.93 7.14 -10.88
CA SER A 55 2.35 8.02 -11.90
C SER A 55 3.31 8.22 -13.08
N GLU A 56 2.80 8.74 -14.19
CA GLU A 56 3.64 9.04 -15.36
C GLU A 56 4.79 10.02 -15.03
N LYS A 57 4.58 10.93 -14.07
CA LYS A 57 5.61 11.88 -13.61
C LYS A 57 6.79 11.18 -12.95
N ASP A 58 6.56 10.01 -12.37
CA ASP A 58 7.57 9.26 -11.63
C ASP A 58 8.57 8.55 -12.55
N LYS A 59 8.27 8.46 -13.84
CA LYS A 59 9.18 7.90 -14.85
C LYS A 59 10.50 8.65 -14.97
N GLN A 60 10.55 9.90 -14.57
CA GLN A 60 11.76 10.71 -14.60
C GLN A 60 12.77 10.33 -13.50
N ASP A 61 12.33 9.66 -12.44
CA ASP A 61 13.22 9.16 -11.39
C ASP A 61 13.76 7.77 -11.76
N SER A 62 14.92 7.75 -12.42
CA SER A 62 15.54 6.52 -12.90
C SER A 62 15.87 5.52 -11.79
N LYS A 63 16.24 6.01 -10.59
CA LYS A 63 16.58 5.15 -9.45
C LYS A 63 15.34 4.42 -8.92
N ARG A 64 14.25 5.14 -8.68
CA ARG A 64 12.99 4.56 -8.23
C ARG A 64 12.34 3.68 -9.29
N ASN A 65 12.49 4.03 -10.57
CA ASN A 65 12.07 3.17 -11.67
C ASN A 65 12.83 1.83 -11.70
N SER A 66 14.12 1.84 -11.46
CA SER A 66 14.92 0.61 -11.36
C SER A 66 14.44 -0.27 -10.22
N VAL A 67 14.11 0.30 -9.05
CA VAL A 67 13.56 -0.43 -7.91
C VAL A 67 12.19 -1.03 -8.26
N ARG A 68 11.29 -0.22 -8.84
CA ARG A 68 9.95 -0.64 -9.22
C ARG A 68 9.96 -1.83 -10.18
N ASN A 69 10.84 -1.81 -11.17
CA ASN A 69 10.92 -2.81 -12.23
C ASN A 69 11.87 -3.98 -11.90
N SER A 70 12.41 -4.03 -10.71
CA SER A 70 13.38 -5.06 -10.32
C SER A 70 12.70 -6.43 -10.12
N SER A 71 13.19 -7.43 -10.85
CA SER A 71 12.77 -8.82 -10.63
C SER A 71 13.14 -9.36 -9.24
N LEU A 72 14.14 -8.77 -8.59
CA LEU A 72 14.52 -9.13 -7.23
C LEU A 72 13.44 -8.77 -6.21
N VAL A 73 12.71 -7.67 -6.43
CA VAL A 73 11.58 -7.27 -5.60
C VAL A 73 10.46 -8.30 -5.70
N GLN A 74 10.10 -8.73 -6.91
CA GLN A 74 9.08 -9.75 -7.11
C GLN A 74 9.47 -11.09 -6.47
N LYS A 75 10.72 -11.51 -6.63
CA LYS A 75 11.25 -12.73 -5.98
C LYS A 75 11.22 -12.63 -4.46
N ALA A 76 11.56 -11.47 -3.90
CA ALA A 76 11.53 -11.24 -2.46
C ALA A 76 10.09 -11.27 -1.92
N CYS A 77 9.12 -10.71 -2.62
CA CYS A 77 7.70 -10.80 -2.27
C CYS A 77 7.24 -12.26 -2.23
N HIS A 78 7.51 -13.01 -3.29
CA HIS A 78 7.17 -14.42 -3.35
C HIS A 78 7.79 -15.22 -2.20
N ALA A 79 9.08 -15.00 -1.90
CA ALA A 79 9.77 -15.66 -0.80
C ALA A 79 9.22 -15.28 0.58
N ALA A 80 8.63 -14.09 0.72
CA ALA A 80 8.00 -13.61 1.94
C ALA A 80 6.51 -13.98 2.05
N GLY A 81 5.95 -14.68 1.05
CA GLY A 81 4.53 -15.01 0.99
C GLY A 81 3.62 -13.82 0.70
N LEU A 82 4.16 -12.76 0.07
CA LEU A 82 3.41 -11.58 -0.31
C LEU A 82 3.06 -11.62 -1.80
N GLU A 83 1.82 -11.29 -2.15
CA GLU A 83 1.47 -11.01 -3.53
C GLU A 83 2.10 -9.69 -3.98
N PHE A 84 2.61 -9.67 -5.21
CA PHE A 84 3.16 -8.45 -5.82
C PHE A 84 2.12 -7.83 -6.74
N ARG A 85 1.76 -6.58 -6.49
CA ARG A 85 0.83 -5.79 -7.28
C ARG A 85 1.48 -4.47 -7.71
N MET A 86 1.19 -4.01 -8.93
CA MET A 86 1.69 -2.73 -9.42
C MET A 86 0.61 -2.01 -10.22
N TYR A 87 0.30 -0.78 -9.82
CA TYR A 87 -0.73 0.03 -10.43
C TYR A 87 -0.25 1.43 -10.77
N ARG A 88 -0.80 1.97 -11.84
CA ARG A 88 -0.73 3.41 -12.09
C ARG A 88 -1.74 4.12 -11.21
N ALA A 89 -1.42 5.35 -10.81
CA ALA A 89 -2.30 6.15 -9.93
C ALA A 89 -3.67 6.50 -10.55
N ASP A 90 -3.80 6.37 -11.87
CA ASP A 90 -5.05 6.55 -12.62
C ASP A 90 -5.75 5.23 -12.98
N ALA A 91 -5.28 4.10 -12.43
CA ALA A 91 -5.89 2.80 -12.70
C ALA A 91 -7.31 2.71 -12.13
N ASN A 92 -8.18 2.04 -12.88
CA ASN A 92 -9.54 1.75 -12.44
C ASN A 92 -9.58 0.36 -11.78
N LEU A 93 -9.75 0.34 -10.46
CA LEU A 93 -9.80 -0.90 -9.67
C LEU A 93 -11.23 -1.33 -9.32
N PHE A 94 -12.21 -0.96 -10.13
CA PHE A 94 -13.62 -1.27 -9.84
C PHE A 94 -13.90 -2.77 -9.69
N GLN A 95 -13.16 -3.61 -10.41
CA GLN A 95 -13.30 -5.07 -10.37
C GLN A 95 -12.42 -5.76 -9.33
N CYS A 96 -11.56 -5.01 -8.63
CA CYS A 96 -10.71 -5.54 -7.58
C CYS A 96 -11.47 -5.66 -6.26
N ASP A 97 -10.92 -6.43 -5.34
CA ASP A 97 -11.42 -6.60 -4.00
C ASP A 97 -11.47 -5.28 -3.23
N GLN A 98 -12.34 -5.17 -2.25
CA GLN A 98 -12.51 -3.92 -1.50
C GLN A 98 -11.21 -3.52 -0.79
N TRP A 99 -10.54 -4.47 -0.12
CA TRP A 99 -9.27 -4.21 0.57
C TRP A 99 -8.20 -3.67 -0.38
N GLU A 100 -8.17 -4.16 -1.62
CA GLU A 100 -7.21 -3.74 -2.64
C GLU A 100 -7.48 -2.30 -3.10
N ARG A 101 -8.76 -1.94 -3.31
CA ARG A 101 -9.16 -0.57 -3.61
C ARG A 101 -8.81 0.39 -2.49
N ASP A 102 -9.05 -0.02 -1.25
CA ASP A 102 -8.78 0.82 -0.07
C ASP A 102 -7.28 1.09 0.08
N MET A 103 -6.45 0.06 -0.09
CA MET A 103 -4.99 0.21 -0.06
C MET A 103 -4.46 1.04 -1.23
N PHE A 104 -5.00 0.86 -2.42
CA PHE A 104 -4.67 1.69 -3.57
C PHE A 104 -4.99 3.17 -3.32
N ASN A 105 -6.19 3.47 -2.84
CA ASN A 105 -6.59 4.84 -2.53
C ASN A 105 -5.72 5.44 -1.43
N ALA A 106 -5.37 4.67 -0.41
CA ALA A 106 -4.43 5.10 0.63
C ALA A 106 -3.04 5.41 0.08
N ALA A 107 -2.52 4.57 -0.82
CA ALA A 107 -1.23 4.78 -1.47
C ALA A 107 -1.23 6.02 -2.39
N VAL A 108 -2.31 6.24 -3.14
CA VAL A 108 -2.49 7.45 -3.96
C VAL A 108 -2.53 8.70 -3.08
N ALA A 109 -3.29 8.66 -1.98
CA ALA A 109 -3.38 9.77 -1.03
C ALA A 109 -2.06 10.05 -0.31
N PHE A 110 -1.26 9.00 -0.05
CA PHE A 110 0.08 9.13 0.51
C PHE A 110 1.03 9.89 -0.44
N GLY A 111 0.85 9.72 -1.74
CA GLY A 111 1.63 10.33 -2.81
C GLY A 111 2.45 9.32 -3.58
N THR A 112 2.55 9.52 -4.88
CA THR A 112 3.31 8.66 -5.79
C THR A 112 4.76 9.17 -5.97
N PRO A 113 5.72 8.29 -6.21
CA PRO A 113 5.63 6.83 -6.18
C PRO A 113 5.65 6.30 -4.75
N SER A 114 4.78 5.37 -4.44
CA SER A 114 4.65 4.79 -3.10
C SER A 114 4.51 3.28 -3.14
N ILE A 115 4.77 2.66 -1.99
CA ILE A 115 4.45 1.27 -1.74
C ILE A 115 3.43 1.17 -0.61
N ALA A 116 2.52 0.24 -0.73
CA ALA A 116 1.64 -0.17 0.34
C ALA A 116 1.90 -1.64 0.66
N VAL A 117 2.08 -1.96 1.93
CA VAL A 117 2.29 -3.33 2.40
C VAL A 117 1.10 -3.73 3.24
N VAL A 118 0.47 -4.84 2.89
CA VAL A 118 -0.68 -5.40 3.62
C VAL A 118 -0.26 -6.68 4.29
N ASP A 119 -0.54 -6.81 5.57
CA ASP A 119 -0.28 -8.02 6.35
C ASP A 119 -1.44 -9.04 6.28
N HIS A 120 -1.29 -10.17 6.96
CA HIS A 120 -2.31 -11.22 7.02
C HIS A 120 -3.63 -10.79 7.68
N ASN A 121 -3.61 -9.71 8.45
CA ASN A 121 -4.78 -9.17 9.13
C ASN A 121 -5.50 -8.10 8.28
N GLY A 122 -4.98 -7.81 7.09
CA GLY A 122 -5.47 -6.73 6.25
C GLY A 122 -5.07 -5.33 6.72
N VAL A 123 -4.12 -5.24 7.66
CA VAL A 123 -3.55 -3.98 8.09
C VAL A 123 -2.46 -3.57 7.11
N GLY A 124 -2.57 -2.36 6.59
CA GLY A 124 -1.64 -1.86 5.59
C GLY A 124 -0.87 -0.62 6.06
N GLU A 125 0.35 -0.51 5.59
CA GLU A 125 1.20 0.66 5.79
C GLU A 125 1.73 1.17 4.45
N CYS A 126 1.76 2.51 4.29
CA CYS A 126 2.27 3.15 3.09
C CYS A 126 3.65 3.75 3.34
N TYR A 127 4.54 3.59 2.37
CA TYR A 127 5.90 4.11 2.40
C TYR A 127 6.27 4.74 1.05
N PRO A 128 7.19 5.71 1.02
CA PRO A 128 7.77 6.13 -0.25
C PRO A 128 8.62 4.99 -0.84
N ILE A 129 8.64 4.85 -2.16
CA ILE A 129 9.56 3.91 -2.80
C ILE A 129 11.00 4.32 -2.49
N PRO A 130 11.83 3.41 -1.96
CA PRO A 130 13.24 3.69 -1.73
C PRO A 130 14.01 3.81 -3.04
N THR A 131 15.19 4.40 -2.99
CA THR A 131 16.05 4.60 -4.17
C THR A 131 16.95 3.41 -4.49
N ASN A 132 16.91 2.35 -3.68
CA ASN A 132 17.63 1.11 -3.93
C ASN A 132 16.80 -0.12 -3.58
N VAL A 133 17.09 -1.21 -4.27
CA VAL A 133 16.38 -2.50 -4.16
C VAL A 133 16.54 -3.12 -2.79
N ASP A 134 17.73 -3.05 -2.19
CA ASP A 134 18.01 -3.69 -0.90
C ASP A 134 17.18 -3.11 0.24
N SER A 135 16.94 -1.81 0.21
CA SER A 135 16.06 -1.15 1.18
C SER A 135 14.62 -1.64 1.06
N LEU A 136 14.12 -1.84 -0.16
CA LEU A 136 12.79 -2.38 -0.37
C LEU A 136 12.70 -3.86 0.06
N ILE A 137 13.72 -4.65 -0.23
CA ILE A 137 13.78 -6.06 0.21
C ILE A 137 13.75 -6.17 1.75
N ARG A 138 14.37 -5.23 2.47
CA ARG A 138 14.29 -5.20 3.95
C ARG A 138 12.86 -4.95 4.44
N VAL A 139 12.13 -4.04 3.80
CA VAL A 139 10.72 -3.78 4.11
C VAL A 139 9.88 -5.04 3.87
N ILE A 140 10.07 -5.70 2.73
CA ILE A 140 9.38 -6.95 2.36
C ILE A 140 9.64 -8.05 3.40
N LYS A 141 10.89 -8.26 3.80
CA LYS A 141 11.26 -9.26 4.82
C LYS A 141 10.69 -8.95 6.20
N GLY A 142 10.51 -7.69 6.52
CA GLY A 142 9.86 -7.24 7.76
C GLY A 142 8.36 -7.50 7.78
N ALA A 143 7.71 -7.41 6.63
CA ALA A 143 6.27 -7.58 6.48
C ALA A 143 5.83 -9.07 6.41
N GLY A 144 6.72 -9.96 5.98
CA GLY A 144 6.44 -11.40 5.86
C GLY A 144 6.61 -12.20 7.17
N LYS A 145 6.77 -11.52 8.29
CA LYS A 145 6.84 -12.12 9.63
C LYS A 145 5.55 -11.83 10.37
#